data_1a7ee4687322b74e29da5d2fafcc2661
#
_entry.id   1a7ee4687322b74e29da5d2fafcc2661
#
_cell.length_a   1.000
_cell.length_b   1.000
_cell.length_c   1.000
_cell.angle_alpha   90.00
_cell.angle_beta   90.00
_cell.angle_gamma   90.00
#
_symmetry.space_group_name_H-M   'P 1'
#
loop_
_entity.id
_entity.type
_entity.pdbx_description
1 polymer ?
#
loop_
_entity_poly.entity_id
_entity_poly.type
_entity_poly.pdbx_seq_one_letter_code
_entity_poly.pdbx_strand_id
1 'polypeptide(L)'
;MFDAYVMVDWSAANVPRTGRDSIWICWRDRAGERLANPATRHQAKGLLADWLAEPVARGERVLLGFDFPFGYPAGFAARLGLGGTPWRAVWNEVAGLLQDTENNRNNRFLVGAELNRRVSSGRFPFWGCPTHFSHEFLGPKHHRRHQHESLAEKRLIDCWMRGAQPCWKLAYTGSVGSQVLTGIPVVKELRGNAAWDARARIWPFETGLLPPEDAQVVFAEVWPSWWTAQPELGPPTDKAQVRTVAALFAARDRAGELASWFAPPVRAAEVRQIVSEEAWTLGVMEPRRARRPASFSAIPEDKANFDYLRDPAEISRRSFALVGAEADLGRFPHTLRPLALRLAHAAGDTAILDNLAWSRGAVAAGRRALSAGAPILVDSTMAAAGISGERLAAGNRVLCTLHDPRTAEIAAALGTTRSAAAVELWRPHLAGAIVAIGNAPTALYHLLDIIAAGAGKPALVLGFPVGFVGAAEAKAALADFGRGLDYVTLKGRRGGSALAAAAVNALASTK
;
A
#
# COMPACT_ATOMS: atom_id res chain seq x y z
N MET A 1 -3.97 5.81 35.65
CA MET A 1 -4.59 6.94 34.95
C MET A 1 -6.08 6.69 34.67
N PHE A 2 -6.43 5.51 34.18
CA PHE A 2 -7.78 5.15 33.79
C PHE A 2 -8.26 3.91 34.55
N ASP A 3 -9.56 3.84 34.80
CA ASP A 3 -10.22 2.69 35.40
C ASP A 3 -10.68 1.68 34.36
N ALA A 4 -10.95 2.15 33.15
CA ALA A 4 -11.33 1.28 32.02
C ALA A 4 -10.69 1.72 30.68
N TYR A 5 -10.51 0.73 29.78
CA TYR A 5 -9.93 0.86 28.45
C TYR A 5 -10.88 0.24 27.44
N VAL A 6 -11.35 1.04 26.51
CA VAL A 6 -12.27 0.62 25.46
C VAL A 6 -11.57 0.72 24.13
N MET A 7 -11.40 -0.39 23.41
CA MET A 7 -10.75 -0.40 22.10
C MET A 7 -11.74 -0.84 21.04
N VAL A 8 -11.82 -0.06 19.99
CA VAL A 8 -12.80 -0.20 18.91
C VAL A 8 -12.06 -0.38 17.58
N ASP A 9 -12.31 -1.50 16.94
CA ASP A 9 -12.00 -1.72 15.52
C ASP A 9 -13.23 -1.30 14.72
N TRP A 10 -13.07 -0.31 13.84
CA TRP A 10 -14.18 0.35 13.16
C TRP A 10 -14.39 -0.17 11.74
N SER A 11 -15.63 -0.23 11.29
CA SER A 11 -15.95 -0.68 9.94
C SER A 11 -16.82 0.31 9.18
N ALA A 12 -16.42 0.63 7.95
CA ALA A 12 -17.19 1.42 7.00
C ALA A 12 -18.11 0.57 6.09
N ALA A 13 -18.44 -0.65 6.47
CA ALA A 13 -19.33 -1.52 5.71
C ALA A 13 -20.68 -0.84 5.40
N ASN A 14 -21.24 -1.09 4.20
CA ASN A 14 -22.52 -0.52 3.76
C ASN A 14 -23.74 -1.35 4.12
N VAL A 15 -23.53 -2.45 4.82
CA VAL A 15 -24.57 -3.38 5.27
C VAL A 15 -24.25 -3.84 6.68
N PRO A 16 -25.25 -4.26 7.47
CA PRO A 16 -25.02 -4.90 8.76
C PRO A 16 -24.08 -6.09 8.61
N ARG A 17 -23.05 -6.17 9.47
CA ARG A 17 -22.03 -7.21 9.41
C ARG A 17 -21.48 -7.54 10.78
N THR A 18 -21.26 -8.84 11.04
CA THR A 18 -20.58 -9.38 12.21
C THR A 18 -19.43 -10.29 11.79
N GLY A 19 -18.56 -10.63 12.72
CA GLY A 19 -17.41 -11.52 12.47
C GLY A 19 -16.22 -10.79 11.88
N ARG A 20 -15.64 -11.34 10.82
CA ARG A 20 -14.47 -10.77 10.15
C ARG A 20 -14.79 -9.49 9.40
N ASP A 21 -13.87 -8.53 9.39
CA ASP A 21 -13.99 -7.21 8.75
C ASP A 21 -15.26 -6.45 9.21
N SER A 22 -15.60 -6.52 10.49
CA SER A 22 -16.75 -5.86 11.11
C SER A 22 -16.33 -5.07 12.35
N ILE A 23 -17.27 -4.42 13.02
CA ILE A 23 -16.97 -3.65 14.24
C ILE A 23 -16.72 -4.61 15.41
N TRP A 24 -15.60 -4.45 16.08
CA TRP A 24 -15.31 -5.13 17.34
C TRP A 24 -15.04 -4.11 18.44
N ILE A 25 -15.61 -4.33 19.63
CA ILE A 25 -15.43 -3.48 20.80
C ILE A 25 -14.98 -4.34 21.97
N CYS A 26 -13.85 -3.99 22.56
CA CYS A 26 -13.35 -4.59 23.79
C CYS A 26 -13.36 -3.55 24.92
N TRP A 27 -14.10 -3.79 25.95
CA TRP A 27 -14.03 -3.09 27.23
C TRP A 27 -13.17 -3.89 28.19
N ARG A 28 -12.23 -3.24 28.85
CA ARG A 28 -11.38 -3.87 29.87
C ARG A 28 -11.25 -2.96 31.08
N ASP A 29 -11.57 -3.47 32.26
CA ASP A 29 -11.42 -2.81 33.56
C ASP A 29 -10.83 -3.77 34.60
N ARG A 30 -10.93 -3.43 35.89
CA ARG A 30 -10.46 -4.29 36.99
C ARG A 30 -11.35 -5.52 37.21
N ALA A 31 -12.63 -5.46 36.85
CA ALA A 31 -13.56 -6.56 36.98
C ALA A 31 -13.38 -7.61 35.87
N GLY A 32 -12.75 -7.24 34.76
CA GLY A 32 -12.51 -8.19 33.67
C GLY A 32 -12.62 -7.59 32.28
N GLU A 33 -13.14 -8.38 31.36
CA GLU A 33 -13.27 -8.02 29.94
C GLU A 33 -14.71 -8.24 29.47
N ARG A 34 -15.23 -7.28 28.71
CA ARG A 34 -16.49 -7.39 27.95
C ARG A 34 -16.18 -7.23 26.47
N LEU A 35 -16.77 -8.05 25.65
CA LEU A 35 -16.53 -8.05 24.21
C LEU A 35 -17.86 -7.94 23.46
N ALA A 36 -17.91 -7.12 22.41
CA ALA A 36 -19.08 -6.98 21.57
C ALA A 36 -18.72 -6.93 20.09
N ASN A 37 -19.64 -7.40 19.25
CA ASN A 37 -19.55 -7.37 17.81
C ASN A 37 -20.86 -6.84 17.22
N PRO A 38 -21.16 -5.53 17.37
CA PRO A 38 -22.39 -4.92 16.87
C PRO A 38 -22.40 -4.96 15.32
N ALA A 39 -23.54 -5.29 14.75
CA ALA A 39 -23.69 -5.44 13.31
C ALA A 39 -23.66 -4.11 12.56
N THR A 40 -24.00 -2.99 13.26
CA THR A 40 -24.07 -1.66 12.65
C THR A 40 -23.37 -0.60 13.51
N ARG A 41 -22.96 0.50 12.85
CA ARG A 41 -22.38 1.67 13.54
C ARG A 41 -23.35 2.33 14.52
N HIS A 42 -24.65 2.33 14.19
CA HIS A 42 -25.70 2.81 15.07
C HIS A 42 -25.74 1.99 16.37
N GLN A 43 -25.74 0.65 16.27
CA GLN A 43 -25.66 -0.24 17.43
C GLN A 43 -24.37 -0.04 18.22
N ALA A 44 -23.23 0.10 17.53
CA ALA A 44 -21.94 0.35 18.19
C ALA A 44 -21.96 1.65 19.00
N LYS A 45 -22.49 2.73 18.41
CA LYS A 45 -22.62 4.03 19.11
C LYS A 45 -23.51 3.92 20.36
N GLY A 46 -24.68 3.31 20.25
CA GLY A 46 -25.58 3.10 21.36
C GLY A 46 -24.92 2.29 22.48
N LEU A 47 -24.31 1.16 22.13
CA LEU A 47 -23.61 0.30 23.08
C LEU A 47 -22.45 1.03 23.81
N LEU A 48 -21.66 1.83 23.09
CA LEU A 48 -20.59 2.62 23.71
C LEU A 48 -21.15 3.67 24.68
N ALA A 49 -22.24 4.33 24.32
CA ALA A 49 -22.92 5.29 25.21
C ALA A 49 -23.46 4.61 26.48
N ASP A 50 -24.10 3.44 26.33
CA ASP A 50 -24.62 2.65 27.46
C ASP A 50 -23.49 2.16 28.38
N TRP A 51 -22.39 1.69 27.81
CA TRP A 51 -21.24 1.20 28.58
C TRP A 51 -20.50 2.32 29.32
N LEU A 52 -20.53 3.55 28.82
CA LEU A 52 -19.93 4.71 29.46
C LEU A 52 -20.78 5.29 30.60
N ALA A 53 -22.11 5.18 30.52
CA ALA A 53 -23.02 5.91 31.41
C ALA A 53 -22.78 5.64 32.90
N GLU A 54 -22.72 4.36 33.30
CA GLU A 54 -22.56 3.97 34.68
C GLU A 54 -21.16 4.28 35.26
N PRO A 55 -20.04 3.90 34.59
CA PRO A 55 -18.67 4.22 35.01
C PRO A 55 -18.47 5.74 35.18
N VAL A 56 -18.94 6.51 34.21
CA VAL A 56 -18.84 7.98 34.26
C VAL A 56 -19.64 8.55 35.41
N ALA A 57 -20.84 8.04 35.68
CA ALA A 57 -21.64 8.46 36.84
C ALA A 57 -20.95 8.17 38.20
N ARG A 58 -20.15 7.08 38.25
CA ARG A 58 -19.30 6.76 39.42
C ARG A 58 -18.02 7.58 39.52
N GLY A 59 -17.74 8.46 38.56
CA GLY A 59 -16.52 9.26 38.55
C GLY A 59 -15.30 8.53 37.99
N GLU A 60 -15.48 7.33 37.41
CA GLU A 60 -14.41 6.53 36.79
C GLU A 60 -13.89 7.18 35.54
N ARG A 61 -12.60 6.98 35.26
CA ARG A 61 -11.92 7.51 34.10
C ARG A 61 -11.81 6.44 33.01
N VAL A 62 -12.22 6.77 31.79
CA VAL A 62 -12.29 5.83 30.66
C VAL A 62 -11.50 6.35 29.48
N LEU A 63 -10.63 5.50 28.92
CA LEU A 63 -9.91 5.73 27.65
C LEU A 63 -10.60 4.96 26.53
N LEU A 64 -11.06 5.66 25.47
CA LEU A 64 -11.62 5.08 24.25
C LEU A 64 -10.63 5.24 23.11
N GLY A 65 -10.15 4.13 22.58
CA GLY A 65 -9.30 4.06 21.37
C GLY A 65 -10.09 3.61 20.15
N PHE A 66 -9.98 4.34 19.05
CA PHE A 66 -10.55 3.99 17.75
C PHE A 66 -9.45 3.80 16.70
N ASP A 67 -9.60 2.81 15.84
CA ASP A 67 -8.58 2.38 14.87
C ASP A 67 -8.61 3.16 13.54
N PHE A 68 -9.06 4.38 13.54
CA PHE A 68 -9.05 5.24 12.36
C PHE A 68 -8.47 6.62 12.65
N PRO A 69 -7.91 7.29 11.63
CA PRO A 69 -7.38 8.64 11.74
C PRO A 69 -8.41 9.66 12.25
N PHE A 70 -8.05 10.43 13.28
CA PHE A 70 -8.88 11.51 13.80
C PHE A 70 -8.71 12.82 13.05
N GLY A 71 -7.61 12.96 12.29
CA GLY A 71 -7.31 14.15 11.53
C GLY A 71 -6.95 13.88 10.08
N TYR A 72 -6.78 14.97 9.35
CA TYR A 72 -6.33 14.99 7.96
C TYR A 72 -5.01 15.75 7.85
N PRO A 73 -4.21 15.53 6.79
CA PRO A 73 -3.00 16.32 6.53
C PRO A 73 -3.27 17.82 6.61
N ALA A 74 -2.33 18.54 7.24
CA ALA A 74 -2.46 19.97 7.51
C ALA A 74 -2.75 20.80 6.24
N GLY A 75 -3.56 21.82 6.40
CA GLY A 75 -4.05 22.67 5.31
C GLY A 75 -5.38 22.23 4.70
N PHE A 76 -5.93 21.08 5.10
CA PHE A 76 -7.20 20.61 4.53
C PHE A 76 -8.37 21.53 4.89
N ALA A 77 -8.48 21.96 6.15
CA ALA A 77 -9.50 22.94 6.58
C ALA A 77 -9.42 24.25 5.77
N ALA A 78 -8.22 24.79 5.60
CA ALA A 78 -7.98 26.01 4.84
C ALA A 78 -8.37 25.84 3.35
N ARG A 79 -8.06 24.70 2.73
CA ARG A 79 -8.43 24.39 1.34
C ARG A 79 -9.95 24.25 1.16
N LEU A 80 -10.67 23.85 2.19
CA LEU A 80 -12.14 23.84 2.20
C LEU A 80 -12.76 25.22 2.49
N GLY A 81 -11.95 26.23 2.81
CA GLY A 81 -12.43 27.56 3.21
C GLY A 81 -13.10 27.60 4.58
N LEU A 82 -12.76 26.66 5.48
CA LEU A 82 -13.34 26.53 6.80
C LEU A 82 -12.62 27.44 7.80
N GLY A 83 -13.38 28.22 8.56
CA GLY A 83 -12.88 29.07 9.65
C GLY A 83 -12.90 28.37 11.01
N GLY A 84 -12.26 28.99 12.01
CA GLY A 84 -12.21 28.51 13.40
C GLY A 84 -11.11 27.45 13.64
N THR A 85 -11.33 26.56 14.61
CA THR A 85 -10.38 25.49 14.93
C THR A 85 -10.38 24.43 13.83
N PRO A 86 -9.27 24.21 13.12
CA PRO A 86 -9.25 23.43 11.87
C PRO A 86 -9.83 22.01 11.99
N TRP A 87 -9.37 21.19 12.95
CA TRP A 87 -9.90 19.83 13.12
C TRP A 87 -11.41 19.81 13.41
N ARG A 88 -11.87 20.75 14.26
CA ARG A 88 -13.30 20.82 14.64
C ARG A 88 -14.17 21.26 13.46
N ALA A 89 -13.67 22.19 12.66
CA ALA A 89 -14.34 22.65 11.45
C ALA A 89 -14.48 21.53 10.43
N VAL A 90 -13.43 20.74 10.20
CA VAL A 90 -13.47 19.55 9.33
C VAL A 90 -14.43 18.49 9.89
N TRP A 91 -14.41 18.23 11.19
CA TRP A 91 -15.33 17.28 11.82
C TRP A 91 -16.80 17.70 11.68
N ASN A 92 -17.07 18.98 11.85
CA ASN A 92 -18.42 19.53 11.65
C ASN A 92 -18.86 19.40 10.18
N GLU A 93 -17.96 19.66 9.26
CA GLU A 93 -18.23 19.55 7.82
C GLU A 93 -18.54 18.10 7.41
N VAL A 94 -17.67 17.16 7.82
CA VAL A 94 -17.87 15.73 7.55
C VAL A 94 -19.17 15.23 8.17
N ALA A 95 -19.45 15.60 9.42
CA ALA A 95 -20.68 15.20 10.10
C ALA A 95 -21.94 15.82 9.47
N GLY A 96 -21.84 17.03 8.91
CA GLY A 96 -22.94 17.68 8.21
C GLY A 96 -23.25 17.08 6.83
N LEU A 97 -22.23 16.55 6.16
CA LEU A 97 -22.36 15.94 4.84
C LEU A 97 -22.71 14.45 4.87
N LEU A 98 -22.27 13.73 5.92
CA LEU A 98 -22.48 12.30 5.99
C LEU A 98 -23.92 11.96 6.38
N GLN A 99 -24.54 11.14 5.57
CA GLN A 99 -25.80 10.45 5.88
C GLN A 99 -25.46 8.98 6.11
N ASP A 100 -25.60 8.52 7.36
CA ASP A 100 -25.37 7.13 7.75
C ASP A 100 -26.61 6.58 8.45
N THR A 101 -27.23 5.57 7.85
CA THR A 101 -28.49 5.02 8.33
C THR A 101 -28.26 3.89 9.34
N GLU A 102 -29.32 3.50 10.08
CA GLU A 102 -29.26 2.44 11.09
C GLU A 102 -28.77 1.09 10.56
N ASN A 103 -28.94 0.83 9.25
CA ASN A 103 -28.48 -0.39 8.58
C ASN A 103 -27.15 -0.22 7.82
N ASN A 104 -26.33 0.76 8.21
CA ASN A 104 -25.02 1.05 7.62
C ASN A 104 -25.01 1.63 6.20
N ARG A 105 -26.14 1.85 5.54
CA ARG A 105 -26.14 2.56 4.26
C ARG A 105 -25.66 3.98 4.45
N ASN A 106 -24.70 4.41 3.65
CA ASN A 106 -24.11 5.74 3.77
C ASN A 106 -23.70 6.31 2.42
N ASN A 107 -23.54 7.63 2.38
CA ASN A 107 -23.18 8.40 1.20
C ASN A 107 -21.70 8.80 1.14
N ARG A 108 -20.77 8.10 1.85
CA ARG A 108 -19.36 8.50 1.99
C ARG A 108 -18.64 8.80 0.68
N PHE A 109 -18.98 8.13 -0.42
CA PHE A 109 -18.38 8.42 -1.72
C PHE A 109 -18.86 9.77 -2.29
N LEU A 110 -20.12 10.15 -2.05
CA LEU A 110 -20.63 11.47 -2.40
C LEU A 110 -20.01 12.55 -1.51
N VAL A 111 -19.79 12.26 -0.22
CA VAL A 111 -19.04 13.15 0.69
C VAL A 111 -17.61 13.38 0.16
N GLY A 112 -16.90 12.32 -0.20
CA GLY A 112 -15.56 12.45 -0.78
C GLY A 112 -15.55 13.23 -2.10
N ALA A 113 -16.55 13.05 -2.95
CA ALA A 113 -16.71 13.80 -4.20
C ALA A 113 -16.96 15.30 -3.93
N GLU A 114 -17.83 15.63 -3.00
CA GLU A 114 -18.14 17.01 -2.62
C GLU A 114 -16.93 17.72 -2.01
N LEU A 115 -16.21 17.07 -1.10
CA LEU A 115 -14.98 17.60 -0.53
C LEU A 115 -13.90 17.81 -1.60
N ASN A 116 -13.78 16.92 -2.57
CA ASN A 116 -12.88 17.09 -3.72
C ASN A 116 -13.26 18.29 -4.58
N ARG A 117 -14.55 18.45 -4.88
CA ARG A 117 -15.07 19.58 -5.65
C ARG A 117 -14.66 20.90 -5.01
N ARG A 118 -14.79 21.00 -3.70
CA ARG A 118 -14.45 22.23 -2.95
C ARG A 118 -12.95 22.48 -2.85
N VAL A 119 -12.15 21.42 -2.66
CA VAL A 119 -10.68 21.55 -2.51
C VAL A 119 -9.98 21.89 -3.82
N SER A 120 -10.40 21.29 -4.94
CA SER A 120 -9.61 21.31 -6.16
C SER A 120 -10.42 21.50 -7.45
N SER A 121 -11.76 21.58 -7.37
CA SER A 121 -12.66 21.51 -8.52
C SER A 121 -12.37 20.29 -9.42
N GLY A 122 -11.90 19.19 -8.82
CA GLY A 122 -11.50 17.96 -9.51
C GLY A 122 -11.44 16.74 -8.59
N ARG A 123 -10.78 15.67 -9.04
CA ARG A 123 -10.66 14.39 -8.30
C ARG A 123 -9.45 14.39 -7.35
N PHE A 124 -9.40 15.32 -6.41
CA PHE A 124 -8.31 15.47 -5.43
C PHE A 124 -8.85 16.16 -4.16
N PRO A 125 -8.48 15.74 -2.92
CA PRO A 125 -7.50 14.69 -2.58
C PRO A 125 -8.07 13.28 -2.46
N PHE A 126 -9.38 13.08 -2.30
CA PHE A 126 -9.99 11.76 -2.11
C PHE A 126 -10.00 10.94 -3.39
N TRP A 127 -9.81 9.63 -3.25
CA TRP A 127 -9.81 8.66 -4.33
C TRP A 127 -10.22 7.26 -3.85
N GLY A 128 -10.49 6.36 -4.80
CA GLY A 128 -10.91 5.00 -4.49
C GLY A 128 -12.41 4.92 -4.29
N CYS A 129 -13.13 4.53 -5.35
CA CYS A 129 -14.54 4.17 -5.27
C CYS A 129 -14.79 2.99 -6.21
N PRO A 130 -15.81 2.16 -5.95
CA PRO A 130 -16.26 1.18 -6.94
C PRO A 130 -16.64 1.88 -8.24
N THR A 131 -16.46 1.24 -9.38
CA THR A 131 -16.62 1.86 -10.70
C THR A 131 -18.03 2.45 -10.90
N HIS A 132 -19.05 1.80 -10.36
CA HIS A 132 -20.43 2.28 -10.42
C HIS A 132 -20.72 3.51 -9.54
N PHE A 133 -19.78 3.88 -8.62
CA PHE A 133 -19.81 5.12 -7.86
C PHE A 133 -18.88 6.20 -8.42
N SER A 134 -18.24 5.94 -9.57
CA SER A 134 -17.38 6.94 -10.20
C SER A 134 -18.16 8.21 -10.50
N HIS A 135 -17.60 9.34 -10.06
CA HIS A 135 -18.23 10.66 -10.18
C HIS A 135 -17.24 11.63 -10.85
N GLU A 136 -17.75 12.77 -11.35
CA GLU A 136 -16.91 13.82 -11.91
C GLU A 136 -15.76 14.19 -10.97
N PHE A 137 -16.03 14.28 -9.66
CA PHE A 137 -15.08 14.68 -8.62
C PHE A 137 -14.49 13.50 -7.82
N LEU A 138 -14.86 12.25 -8.09
CA LEU A 138 -14.29 11.07 -7.40
C LEU A 138 -14.08 9.92 -8.38
N GLY A 139 -12.88 9.37 -8.42
CA GLY A 139 -12.52 8.25 -9.29
C GLY A 139 -12.01 7.02 -8.52
N PRO A 140 -12.01 5.84 -9.17
CA PRO A 140 -11.53 4.60 -8.57
C PRO A 140 -10.03 4.57 -8.34
N LYS A 141 -9.28 5.45 -9.01
CA LYS A 141 -7.82 5.54 -8.90
C LYS A 141 -7.38 6.94 -8.51
N HIS A 142 -6.22 7.02 -7.91
CA HIS A 142 -5.51 8.26 -7.63
C HIS A 142 -5.29 9.04 -8.94
N HIS A 143 -5.71 10.30 -9.00
CA HIS A 143 -5.71 11.07 -10.24
C HIS A 143 -4.60 12.12 -10.31
N ARG A 144 -4.26 12.76 -9.18
CA ARG A 144 -3.18 13.75 -9.06
C ARG A 144 -2.16 13.31 -8.01
N ARG A 145 -0.90 13.69 -8.21
CA ARG A 145 0.15 13.42 -7.24
C ARG A 145 0.18 14.53 -6.19
N HIS A 146 0.11 14.16 -4.92
CA HIS A 146 0.16 15.10 -3.79
C HIS A 146 1.44 15.96 -3.77
N GLN A 147 2.56 15.45 -4.28
CA GLN A 147 3.83 16.19 -4.34
C GLN A 147 3.79 17.47 -5.20
N HIS A 148 2.78 17.60 -6.07
CA HIS A 148 2.57 18.82 -6.88
C HIS A 148 1.46 19.71 -6.30
N GLU A 149 0.92 19.37 -5.15
CA GLU A 149 -0.16 20.09 -4.48
C GLU A 149 0.31 20.52 -3.08
N SER A 150 -0.27 21.56 -2.53
CA SER A 150 0.05 22.04 -1.18
C SER A 150 -0.56 21.19 -0.04
N LEU A 151 -1.14 20.04 -0.37
CA LEU A 151 -1.79 19.13 0.59
C LEU A 151 -1.08 17.77 0.55
N ALA A 152 -0.52 17.36 1.69
CA ALA A 152 0.25 16.13 1.78
C ALA A 152 -0.63 14.88 1.57
N GLU A 153 -0.04 13.80 1.06
CA GLU A 153 -0.70 12.50 0.93
C GLU A 153 -0.93 11.86 2.30
N LYS A 154 0.03 12.02 3.21
CA LYS A 154 0.03 11.41 4.54
C LYS A 154 0.22 12.46 5.63
N ARG A 155 -0.38 12.20 6.79
CA ARG A 155 -0.12 12.95 8.02
C ARG A 155 1.31 12.67 8.53
N LEU A 156 1.81 13.46 9.42
CA LEU A 156 3.13 13.26 10.05
C LEU A 156 3.23 11.86 10.70
N ILE A 157 2.21 11.45 11.44
CA ILE A 157 2.18 10.13 12.09
C ILE A 157 2.18 8.98 11.08
N ASP A 158 1.49 9.11 9.96
CA ASP A 158 1.42 8.08 8.92
C ASP A 158 2.79 7.84 8.26
N CYS A 159 3.68 8.85 8.28
CA CYS A 159 5.06 8.73 7.83
C CYS A 159 5.94 7.93 8.82
N TRP A 160 5.59 7.96 10.10
CA TRP A 160 6.24 7.14 11.14
C TRP A 160 5.80 5.68 11.09
N MET A 161 4.61 5.43 10.58
CA MET A 161 3.97 4.12 10.58
C MET A 161 4.09 3.44 9.21
N ARG A 162 5.07 2.53 9.07
CA ARG A 162 5.26 1.78 7.82
C ARG A 162 4.00 0.99 7.47
N GLY A 163 3.47 1.20 6.25
CA GLY A 163 2.25 0.55 5.77
C GLY A 163 0.98 1.34 6.05
N ALA A 164 1.04 2.45 6.81
CA ALA A 164 -0.10 3.33 6.96
C ALA A 164 -0.59 3.82 5.59
N GLN A 165 -1.89 3.73 5.41
CA GLN A 165 -2.54 4.17 4.17
C GLN A 165 -3.04 5.61 4.34
N PRO A 166 -3.06 6.40 3.26
CA PRO A 166 -3.56 7.77 3.34
C PRO A 166 -5.05 7.80 3.68
N CYS A 167 -5.45 8.74 4.54
CA CYS A 167 -6.85 8.99 4.90
C CYS A 167 -7.74 9.42 3.71
N TRP A 168 -7.14 9.72 2.57
CA TRP A 168 -7.83 10.07 1.32
C TRP A 168 -8.37 8.86 0.55
N LYS A 169 -7.90 7.65 0.86
CA LYS A 169 -8.29 6.42 0.15
C LYS A 169 -9.60 5.86 0.71
N LEU A 170 -10.65 5.87 -0.09
CA LEU A 170 -12.01 5.49 0.35
C LEU A 170 -12.38 4.03 0.09
N ALA A 171 -11.75 3.34 -0.86
CA ALA A 171 -12.09 1.95 -1.18
C ALA A 171 -10.84 1.12 -1.49
N TYR A 172 -11.05 -0.19 -1.59
CA TYR A 172 -10.06 -1.25 -1.82
C TYR A 172 -9.18 -1.55 -0.61
N THR A 173 -8.41 -2.64 -0.70
CA THR A 173 -7.56 -3.15 0.39
C THR A 173 -6.74 -2.04 1.04
N GLY A 174 -6.82 -1.95 2.36
CA GLY A 174 -6.12 -0.97 3.18
C GLY A 174 -6.72 0.44 3.13
N SER A 175 -7.98 0.62 2.68
CA SER A 175 -8.61 1.95 2.73
C SER A 175 -9.04 2.31 4.14
N VAL A 176 -8.50 3.40 4.68
CA VAL A 176 -8.91 3.95 5.99
C VAL A 176 -9.81 5.18 5.87
N GLY A 177 -9.80 5.86 4.71
CA GLY A 177 -10.58 7.09 4.52
C GLY A 177 -12.09 6.90 4.69
N SER A 178 -12.62 5.72 4.34
CA SER A 178 -14.02 5.39 4.60
C SER A 178 -14.32 5.23 6.10
N GLN A 179 -13.40 4.66 6.87
CA GLN A 179 -13.52 4.57 8.33
C GLN A 179 -13.47 5.96 8.96
N VAL A 180 -12.59 6.84 8.47
CA VAL A 180 -12.51 8.24 8.91
C VAL A 180 -13.85 8.97 8.69
N LEU A 181 -14.39 8.93 7.47
CA LEU A 181 -15.64 9.62 7.15
C LEU A 181 -16.82 9.11 7.96
N THR A 182 -16.91 7.80 8.22
CA THR A 182 -18.02 7.21 8.99
C THR A 182 -17.79 7.21 10.50
N GLY A 183 -16.56 7.30 10.97
CA GLY A 183 -16.19 7.24 12.38
C GLY A 183 -16.17 8.62 13.07
N ILE A 184 -15.66 9.64 12.40
CA ILE A 184 -15.61 11.01 12.94
C ILE A 184 -16.97 11.49 13.48
N PRO A 185 -18.09 11.36 12.76
CA PRO A 185 -19.40 11.77 13.28
C PRO A 185 -19.79 11.03 14.56
N VAL A 186 -19.49 9.75 14.65
CA VAL A 186 -19.80 8.94 15.85
C VAL A 186 -18.96 9.39 17.06
N VAL A 187 -17.63 9.59 16.86
CA VAL A 187 -16.79 10.11 17.94
C VAL A 187 -17.24 11.51 18.37
N LYS A 188 -17.60 12.37 17.43
CA LYS A 188 -18.12 13.72 17.69
C LYS A 188 -19.39 13.67 18.55
N GLU A 189 -20.36 12.81 18.21
CA GLU A 189 -21.59 12.65 18.97
C GLU A 189 -21.32 12.08 20.38
N LEU A 190 -20.50 11.03 20.49
CA LEU A 190 -20.12 10.46 21.79
C LEU A 190 -19.39 11.50 22.67
N ARG A 191 -18.47 12.29 22.08
CA ARG A 191 -17.76 13.37 22.79
C ARG A 191 -18.72 14.44 23.29
N GLY A 192 -19.75 14.79 22.53
CA GLY A 192 -20.73 15.82 22.87
C GLY A 192 -21.95 15.32 23.68
N ASN A 193 -21.89 14.11 24.23
CA ASN A 193 -22.97 13.58 25.05
C ASN A 193 -23.09 14.37 26.40
N ALA A 194 -24.27 14.90 26.66
CA ALA A 194 -24.52 15.78 27.80
C ALA A 194 -24.14 15.19 29.20
N ALA A 195 -24.10 13.87 29.31
CA ALA A 195 -23.71 13.21 30.56
C ALA A 195 -22.22 13.38 30.90
N TRP A 196 -21.35 13.66 29.94
CA TRP A 196 -19.90 13.77 30.16
C TRP A 196 -19.18 14.81 29.31
N ASP A 197 -19.84 15.58 28.45
CA ASP A 197 -19.21 16.52 27.50
C ASP A 197 -18.24 17.51 28.18
N ALA A 198 -18.59 18.03 29.37
CA ALA A 198 -17.74 18.92 30.14
C ALA A 198 -16.38 18.27 30.55
N ARG A 199 -16.38 16.95 30.75
CA ARG A 199 -15.23 16.15 31.21
C ARG A 199 -14.69 15.18 30.16
N ALA A 200 -15.16 15.29 28.93
CA ALA A 200 -14.64 14.53 27.79
C ALA A 200 -13.59 15.33 27.03
N ARG A 201 -12.55 14.65 26.51
CA ARG A 201 -11.51 15.28 25.69
C ARG A 201 -11.14 14.37 24.55
N ILE A 202 -10.83 14.99 23.41
CA ILE A 202 -10.21 14.32 22.26
C ILE A 202 -8.71 14.61 22.30
N TRP A 203 -7.91 13.59 22.55
CA TRP A 203 -6.47 13.70 22.47
C TRP A 203 -6.02 13.55 20.99
N PRO A 204 -5.06 14.35 20.51
CA PRO A 204 -4.38 15.47 21.17
C PRO A 204 -5.05 16.84 20.94
N PHE A 205 -6.19 16.89 20.28
CA PHE A 205 -6.82 18.14 19.81
C PHE A 205 -7.24 19.08 20.93
N GLU A 206 -7.75 18.54 22.04
CA GLU A 206 -8.28 19.31 23.17
C GLU A 206 -7.36 19.30 24.39
N THR A 207 -6.29 18.51 24.34
CA THR A 207 -5.36 18.33 25.48
C THR A 207 -3.94 18.78 25.17
N GLY A 208 -3.63 19.00 23.88
CA GLY A 208 -2.26 19.01 23.40
C GLY A 208 -1.63 17.62 23.47
N LEU A 209 -0.32 17.55 23.28
CA LEU A 209 0.46 16.32 23.44
C LEU A 209 0.87 16.15 24.91
N LEU A 210 -0.13 16.09 25.80
CA LEU A 210 0.03 15.98 27.24
C LEU A 210 -0.95 14.94 27.80
N PRO A 211 -0.63 14.34 28.97
CA PRO A 211 -1.57 13.49 29.69
C PRO A 211 -2.86 14.26 30.03
N PRO A 212 -4.05 13.71 29.73
CA PRO A 212 -5.34 14.38 29.95
C PRO A 212 -5.79 14.22 31.40
N GLU A 213 -5.16 14.90 32.36
CA GLU A 213 -5.38 14.73 33.78
C GLU A 213 -6.77 15.18 34.26
N ASP A 214 -7.32 16.21 33.62
CA ASP A 214 -8.64 16.80 33.92
C ASP A 214 -9.82 16.07 33.24
N ALA A 215 -9.54 15.10 32.38
CA ALA A 215 -10.58 14.41 31.62
C ALA A 215 -11.03 13.12 32.29
N GLN A 216 -12.35 12.90 32.28
CA GLN A 216 -12.95 11.64 32.70
C GLN A 216 -13.10 10.66 31.54
N VAL A 217 -13.48 11.16 30.37
CA VAL A 217 -13.59 10.36 29.14
C VAL A 217 -12.59 10.90 28.13
N VAL A 218 -11.69 10.05 27.65
CA VAL A 218 -10.66 10.42 26.68
C VAL A 218 -10.84 9.61 25.41
N PHE A 219 -11.01 10.30 24.30
CA PHE A 219 -11.04 9.71 22.96
C PHE A 219 -9.66 9.84 22.31
N ALA A 220 -9.12 8.76 21.78
CA ALA A 220 -7.84 8.75 21.10
C ALA A 220 -7.86 7.87 19.86
N GLU A 221 -7.06 8.24 18.87
CA GLU A 221 -6.73 7.37 17.75
C GLU A 221 -5.76 6.30 18.24
N VAL A 222 -6.03 5.04 17.90
CA VAL A 222 -5.14 3.91 18.14
C VAL A 222 -4.95 3.12 16.85
N TRP A 223 -3.87 2.35 16.77
CA TRP A 223 -3.65 1.46 15.63
C TRP A 223 -3.38 0.03 16.11
N PRO A 224 -4.40 -0.81 16.22
CA PRO A 224 -4.27 -2.16 16.79
C PRO A 224 -3.21 -3.02 16.12
N SER A 225 -3.04 -2.93 14.81
CA SER A 225 -1.99 -3.67 14.08
C SER A 225 -0.57 -3.12 14.27
N TRP A 226 -0.39 -2.03 15.02
CA TRP A 226 0.93 -1.58 15.49
C TRP A 226 1.56 -2.58 16.47
N TRP A 227 0.73 -3.24 17.26
CA TRP A 227 1.13 -4.31 18.17
C TRP A 227 0.80 -5.68 17.59
N THR A 228 1.60 -6.68 17.92
CA THR A 228 1.34 -8.05 17.46
C THR A 228 0.13 -8.58 18.20
N ALA A 229 -0.94 -8.93 17.47
CA ALA A 229 -2.09 -9.59 18.06
C ALA A 229 -1.67 -10.92 18.68
N GLN A 230 -2.24 -11.25 19.84
CA GLN A 230 -2.00 -12.52 20.52
C GLN A 230 -2.86 -13.61 19.88
N PRO A 231 -2.27 -14.62 19.20
CA PRO A 231 -3.02 -15.65 18.48
C PRO A 231 -3.97 -16.48 19.37
N GLU A 232 -3.61 -16.63 20.65
CA GLU A 232 -4.40 -17.35 21.67
C GLU A 232 -5.75 -16.66 21.98
N LEU A 233 -5.92 -15.40 21.60
CA LEU A 233 -7.20 -14.69 21.76
C LEU A 233 -8.26 -15.10 20.71
N GLY A 234 -7.89 -15.97 19.78
CA GLY A 234 -8.77 -16.61 18.81
C GLY A 234 -9.23 -15.71 17.66
N PRO A 235 -9.73 -16.32 16.58
CA PRO A 235 -10.25 -15.61 15.42
C PRO A 235 -11.57 -14.89 15.74
N PRO A 236 -11.95 -13.87 14.92
CA PRO A 236 -11.16 -13.27 13.84
C PRO A 236 -10.02 -12.37 14.37
N THR A 237 -9.10 -11.98 13.49
CA THR A 237 -7.94 -11.13 13.83
C THR A 237 -8.37 -9.82 14.48
N ASP A 238 -9.42 -9.18 13.99
CA ASP A 238 -9.97 -7.91 14.45
C ASP A 238 -10.36 -7.99 15.95
N LYS A 239 -11.03 -9.08 16.35
CA LYS A 239 -11.35 -9.41 17.74
C LYS A 239 -10.09 -9.53 18.60
N ALA A 240 -9.09 -10.28 18.13
CA ALA A 240 -7.84 -10.47 18.86
C ALA A 240 -7.06 -9.15 19.01
N GLN A 241 -7.10 -8.28 18.01
CA GLN A 241 -6.45 -6.98 18.01
C GLN A 241 -7.00 -6.04 19.08
N VAL A 242 -8.32 -5.83 19.13
CA VAL A 242 -8.92 -4.95 20.16
C VAL A 242 -8.67 -5.45 21.58
N ARG A 243 -8.69 -6.77 21.80
CA ARG A 243 -8.38 -7.40 23.09
C ARG A 243 -6.91 -7.19 23.48
N THR A 244 -6.00 -7.42 22.53
CA THR A 244 -4.55 -7.21 22.73
C THR A 244 -4.26 -5.78 23.13
N VAL A 245 -4.84 -4.81 22.41
CA VAL A 245 -4.59 -3.39 22.68
C VAL A 245 -5.19 -2.96 24.02
N ALA A 246 -6.42 -3.36 24.35
CA ALA A 246 -7.03 -3.06 25.64
C ALA A 246 -6.19 -3.62 26.80
N ALA A 247 -5.70 -4.86 26.66
CA ALA A 247 -4.84 -5.48 27.67
C ALA A 247 -3.50 -4.77 27.81
N LEU A 248 -2.89 -4.38 26.69
CA LEU A 248 -1.62 -3.66 26.66
C LEU A 248 -1.72 -2.30 27.34
N PHE A 249 -2.73 -1.50 27.00
CA PHE A 249 -2.92 -0.17 27.59
C PHE A 249 -3.17 -0.26 29.10
N ALA A 250 -4.00 -1.21 29.53
CA ALA A 250 -4.22 -1.48 30.95
C ALA A 250 -2.93 -1.92 31.69
N ALA A 251 -2.08 -2.72 31.04
CA ALA A 251 -0.81 -3.14 31.62
C ALA A 251 0.19 -1.97 31.72
N ARG A 252 0.29 -1.13 30.71
CA ARG A 252 1.16 0.05 30.69
C ARG A 252 0.74 1.10 31.73
N ASP A 253 -0.56 1.26 31.92
CA ASP A 253 -1.08 2.17 32.94
C ASP A 253 -0.78 1.66 34.38
N ARG A 254 -0.97 0.36 34.63
CA ARG A 254 -0.57 -0.24 35.90
C ARG A 254 0.93 -0.12 36.20
N ALA A 255 1.75 -0.13 35.14
CA ALA A 255 3.21 0.08 35.25
C ALA A 255 3.60 1.56 35.42
N GLY A 256 2.63 2.50 35.35
CA GLY A 256 2.91 3.93 35.38
C GLY A 256 3.49 4.51 34.11
N GLU A 257 3.50 3.73 32.99
CA GLU A 257 4.14 4.08 31.74
C GLU A 257 3.20 4.77 30.75
N LEU A 258 1.89 4.61 30.91
CA LEU A 258 0.90 5.10 29.95
C LEU A 258 0.91 6.63 29.79
N ALA A 259 1.18 7.36 30.85
CA ALA A 259 1.27 8.82 30.82
C ALA A 259 2.26 9.34 29.78
N SER A 260 3.40 8.67 29.64
CA SER A 260 4.40 9.05 28.65
C SER A 260 3.93 8.91 27.20
N TRP A 261 2.96 8.03 26.92
CA TRP A 261 2.42 7.81 25.57
C TRP A 261 1.59 8.97 25.04
N PHE A 262 1.10 9.84 25.94
CA PHE A 262 0.40 11.07 25.57
C PHE A 262 1.34 12.22 25.16
N ALA A 263 2.65 12.05 25.35
CA ALA A 263 3.69 13.03 25.01
C ALA A 263 4.73 12.46 24.04
N PRO A 264 4.35 12.16 22.78
CA PRO A 264 5.28 11.61 21.80
C PRO A 264 6.44 12.58 21.52
N PRO A 265 7.64 12.07 21.21
CA PRO A 265 8.84 12.89 21.02
C PRO A 265 8.87 13.52 19.61
N VAL A 266 7.90 14.36 19.30
CA VAL A 266 7.80 15.12 18.04
C VAL A 266 8.58 16.43 18.13
N ARG A 267 8.96 16.97 16.98
CA ARG A 267 9.65 18.26 16.93
C ARG A 267 8.70 19.39 17.35
N ALA A 268 9.21 20.40 18.05
CA ALA A 268 8.41 21.54 18.52
C ALA A 268 7.63 22.23 17.36
N ALA A 269 8.24 22.32 16.18
CA ALA A 269 7.59 22.86 14.99
C ALA A 269 6.39 22.04 14.48
N GLU A 270 6.30 20.75 14.82
CA GLU A 270 5.23 19.84 14.39
C GLU A 270 4.04 19.83 15.36
N VAL A 271 4.26 20.22 16.61
CA VAL A 271 3.22 20.17 17.67
C VAL A 271 1.95 20.91 17.24
N ARG A 272 2.10 22.13 16.73
CA ARG A 272 0.94 22.92 16.28
C ARG A 272 0.14 22.22 15.19
N GLN A 273 0.81 21.65 14.20
CA GLN A 273 0.19 20.92 13.10
C GLN A 273 -0.58 19.69 13.59
N ILE A 274 0.01 18.94 14.51
CA ILE A 274 -0.60 17.74 15.11
C ILE A 274 -1.85 18.10 15.90
N VAL A 275 -1.77 19.06 16.82
CA VAL A 275 -2.89 19.40 17.71
C VAL A 275 -3.99 20.22 17.05
N SER A 276 -3.73 20.84 15.90
CA SER A 276 -4.73 21.63 15.19
C SER A 276 -5.41 20.90 14.04
N GLU A 277 -4.78 19.89 13.42
CA GLU A 277 -5.31 19.28 12.19
C GLU A 277 -5.09 17.77 12.05
N GLU A 278 -3.88 17.26 12.37
CA GLU A 278 -3.50 15.91 11.93
C GLU A 278 -3.81 14.81 12.95
N ALA A 279 -3.95 15.16 14.25
CA ALA A 279 -3.95 14.21 15.35
C ALA A 279 -2.64 13.38 15.44
N TRP A 280 -2.66 12.41 16.34
CA TRP A 280 -1.57 11.46 16.53
C TRP A 280 -2.12 10.12 16.98
N THR A 281 -1.44 9.03 16.66
CA THR A 281 -1.84 7.69 17.11
C THR A 281 -1.23 7.42 18.50
N LEU A 282 -2.05 7.21 19.50
CA LEU A 282 -1.63 7.02 20.88
C LEU A 282 -0.77 5.75 21.03
N GLY A 283 0.37 5.90 21.71
CA GLY A 283 1.33 4.83 21.92
C GLY A 283 2.39 4.67 20.80
N VAL A 284 2.35 5.49 19.75
CA VAL A 284 3.42 5.54 18.75
C VAL A 284 4.47 6.56 19.18
N MET A 285 5.57 6.07 19.75
CA MET A 285 6.64 6.86 20.38
C MET A 285 7.90 6.97 19.54
N GLU A 286 8.03 6.19 18.48
CA GLU A 286 9.16 6.20 17.58
C GLU A 286 8.74 5.79 16.16
N PRO A 287 9.43 6.29 15.12
CA PRO A 287 9.20 5.79 13.78
C PRO A 287 9.51 4.29 13.71
N ARG A 288 8.63 3.49 13.14
CA ARG A 288 9.02 2.14 12.76
C ARG A 288 10.09 2.24 11.70
N ARG A 289 11.35 2.33 12.11
CA ARG A 289 12.49 2.00 11.26
C ARG A 289 12.21 0.61 10.69
N ALA A 290 12.67 0.33 9.46
CA ALA A 290 12.57 -1.01 8.92
C ALA A 290 12.89 -1.96 10.06
N ARG A 291 11.95 -2.80 10.49
CA ARG A 291 12.19 -3.72 11.60
C ARG A 291 13.56 -4.35 11.39
N ARG A 292 14.54 -4.04 12.21
CA ARG A 292 15.27 -5.14 12.81
C ARG A 292 14.14 -5.97 13.41
N PRO A 293 13.93 -7.21 13.00
CA PRO A 293 12.90 -8.02 13.61
C PRO A 293 13.11 -7.83 15.12
N ALA A 294 12.04 -7.38 15.83
CA ALA A 294 12.00 -7.50 17.27
C ALA A 294 12.53 -8.90 17.49
N SER A 295 13.60 -9.03 18.29
CA SER A 295 14.29 -10.29 18.47
C SER A 295 13.24 -11.39 18.30
N PHE A 296 13.29 -12.09 17.17
CA PHE A 296 12.54 -13.33 17.08
C PHE A 296 12.90 -14.00 18.37
N SER A 297 11.96 -14.16 19.29
CA SER A 297 12.16 -14.97 20.47
C SER A 297 12.82 -16.22 19.93
N ALA A 298 14.05 -16.48 20.38
CA ALA A 298 14.89 -17.52 19.83
C ALA A 298 13.97 -18.71 19.57
N ILE A 299 13.95 -19.20 18.33
CA ILE A 299 13.16 -20.40 17.98
C ILE A 299 13.48 -21.35 19.11
N PRO A 300 12.45 -21.82 19.90
CA PRO A 300 12.72 -22.68 21.04
C PRO A 300 13.72 -23.73 20.61
N GLU A 301 14.76 -24.00 21.42
CA GLU A 301 15.91 -24.84 21.05
C GLU A 301 15.50 -26.26 20.59
N ASP A 302 14.27 -26.66 20.88
CA ASP A 302 13.65 -27.94 20.49
C ASP A 302 12.93 -27.91 19.12
N LYS A 303 12.86 -26.79 18.39
CA LYS A 303 12.43 -26.75 17.00
C LYS A 303 13.62 -26.85 16.07
N ALA A 304 13.50 -27.68 15.03
CA ALA A 304 14.52 -27.94 14.02
C ALA A 304 15.26 -26.63 13.64
N ASN A 305 16.49 -26.51 14.08
CA ASN A 305 17.33 -25.35 13.81
C ASN A 305 18.00 -25.58 12.46
N PHE A 306 17.34 -25.09 11.37
CA PHE A 306 17.93 -25.20 10.04
C PHE A 306 19.16 -24.27 9.98
N ASP A 307 20.31 -24.85 9.65
CA ASP A 307 21.52 -24.11 9.36
C ASP A 307 21.41 -23.51 7.95
N TYR A 308 21.26 -22.20 7.86
CA TYR A 308 21.20 -21.47 6.60
C TYR A 308 21.82 -20.08 6.73
N LEU A 309 22.32 -19.60 5.62
CA LEU A 309 22.89 -18.26 5.52
C LEU A 309 21.77 -17.21 5.68
N ARG A 310 21.96 -16.24 6.60
CA ARG A 310 20.93 -15.26 6.97
C ARG A 310 21.21 -13.84 6.48
N ASP A 311 22.47 -13.56 6.14
CA ASP A 311 22.86 -12.24 5.60
C ASP A 311 22.50 -12.13 4.11
N PRO A 312 21.59 -11.23 3.70
CA PRO A 312 21.19 -11.08 2.31
C PRO A 312 22.34 -10.70 1.36
N ALA A 313 23.29 -9.91 1.84
CA ALA A 313 24.45 -9.51 1.03
C ALA A 313 25.38 -10.70 0.80
N GLU A 314 25.60 -11.51 1.82
CA GLU A 314 26.40 -12.74 1.73
C GLU A 314 25.72 -13.78 0.84
N ILE A 315 24.40 -13.99 1.00
CA ILE A 315 23.60 -14.88 0.13
C ILE A 315 23.78 -14.49 -1.33
N SER A 316 23.60 -13.20 -1.65
CA SER A 316 23.74 -12.69 -3.01
C SER A 316 25.17 -12.88 -3.54
N ARG A 317 26.18 -12.52 -2.77
CA ARG A 317 27.60 -12.68 -3.14
C ARG A 317 27.95 -14.14 -3.42
N ARG A 318 27.57 -15.04 -2.51
CA ARG A 318 27.84 -16.47 -2.65
C ARG A 318 27.07 -17.08 -3.83
N SER A 319 25.84 -16.69 -4.04
CA SER A 319 25.04 -17.12 -5.18
C SER A 319 25.69 -16.71 -6.51
N PHE A 320 26.12 -15.47 -6.64
CA PHE A 320 26.81 -15.02 -7.86
C PHE A 320 28.19 -15.69 -8.03
N ALA A 321 28.91 -15.97 -6.94
CA ALA A 321 30.16 -16.70 -7.00
C ALA A 321 29.96 -18.15 -7.48
N LEU A 322 28.91 -18.85 -6.99
CA LEU A 322 28.55 -20.19 -7.44
C LEU A 322 28.19 -20.21 -8.91
N VAL A 323 27.31 -19.32 -9.36
CA VAL A 323 26.93 -19.19 -10.77
C VAL A 323 28.19 -18.92 -11.64
N GLY A 324 29.11 -18.06 -11.16
CA GLY A 324 30.35 -17.76 -11.87
C GLY A 324 31.34 -18.93 -11.93
N ALA A 325 31.30 -19.84 -10.94
CA ALA A 325 32.12 -21.04 -10.91
C ALA A 325 31.54 -22.18 -11.78
N GLU A 326 30.20 -22.30 -11.83
CA GLU A 326 29.50 -23.34 -12.58
C GLU A 326 29.31 -23.02 -14.05
N ALA A 327 29.12 -21.73 -14.40
CA ALA A 327 28.85 -21.31 -15.76
C ALA A 327 30.13 -20.89 -16.49
N ASP A 328 30.34 -21.40 -17.69
CA ASP A 328 31.38 -20.85 -18.59
C ASP A 328 30.97 -19.46 -19.11
N LEU A 329 31.21 -18.43 -18.28
CA LEU A 329 30.98 -17.05 -18.66
C LEU A 329 32.02 -16.52 -19.66
N GLY A 330 33.14 -17.23 -19.86
CA GLY A 330 34.19 -16.87 -20.80
C GLY A 330 33.70 -16.80 -22.23
N ARG A 331 32.73 -17.63 -22.61
CA ARG A 331 32.12 -17.69 -23.93
C ARG A 331 31.27 -16.45 -24.31
N PHE A 332 30.93 -15.61 -23.32
CA PHE A 332 30.15 -14.39 -23.55
C PHE A 332 31.04 -13.15 -23.64
N PRO A 333 30.69 -12.17 -24.47
CA PRO A 333 31.35 -10.87 -24.47
C PRO A 333 31.32 -10.27 -23.07
N HIS A 334 32.40 -9.59 -22.67
CA HIS A 334 32.54 -9.01 -21.32
C HIS A 334 31.34 -8.15 -20.91
N THR A 335 30.77 -7.39 -21.84
CA THR A 335 29.59 -6.54 -21.61
C THR A 335 28.31 -7.33 -21.30
N LEU A 336 28.18 -8.57 -21.80
CA LEU A 336 27.01 -9.43 -21.63
C LEU A 336 27.08 -10.27 -20.33
N ARG A 337 28.27 -10.53 -19.81
CA ARG A 337 28.48 -11.41 -18.64
C ARG A 337 27.63 -11.03 -17.42
N PRO A 338 27.48 -9.74 -17.02
CA PRO A 338 26.61 -9.36 -15.90
C PRO A 338 25.14 -9.71 -16.13
N LEU A 339 24.66 -9.59 -17.39
CA LEU A 339 23.29 -9.96 -17.74
C LEU A 339 23.11 -11.49 -17.71
N ALA A 340 24.04 -12.26 -18.29
CA ALA A 340 24.03 -13.71 -18.25
C ALA A 340 24.04 -14.25 -16.82
N LEU A 341 24.96 -13.73 -15.97
CA LEU A 341 25.05 -14.08 -14.56
C LEU A 341 23.72 -13.85 -13.81
N ARG A 342 23.07 -12.73 -14.06
CA ARG A 342 21.80 -12.40 -13.42
C ARG A 342 20.64 -13.25 -13.94
N LEU A 343 20.64 -13.64 -15.20
CA LEU A 343 19.65 -14.56 -15.76
C LEU A 343 19.77 -15.95 -15.12
N ALA A 344 20.98 -16.51 -15.03
CA ALA A 344 21.23 -17.78 -14.36
C ALA A 344 20.81 -17.75 -12.89
N HIS A 345 21.18 -16.68 -12.18
CA HIS A 345 20.75 -16.47 -10.79
C HIS A 345 19.22 -16.44 -10.65
N ALA A 346 18.51 -15.70 -11.53
CA ALA A 346 17.05 -15.59 -11.50
C ALA A 346 16.33 -16.91 -11.86
N ALA A 347 16.97 -17.76 -12.66
CA ALA A 347 16.46 -19.08 -13.01
C ALA A 347 16.77 -20.15 -11.96
N GLY A 348 17.78 -19.93 -11.11
CA GLY A 348 18.36 -20.98 -10.27
C GLY A 348 19.01 -22.13 -11.07
N ASP A 349 19.42 -21.85 -12.32
CA ASP A 349 19.88 -22.85 -13.26
C ASP A 349 20.88 -22.24 -14.25
N THR A 350 22.13 -22.70 -14.23
CA THR A 350 23.21 -22.23 -15.12
C THR A 350 23.06 -22.76 -16.55
N ALA A 351 22.39 -23.90 -16.75
CA ALA A 351 22.17 -24.51 -18.05
C ALA A 351 21.26 -23.68 -18.98
N ILE A 352 20.53 -22.69 -18.46
CA ILE A 352 19.78 -21.78 -19.34
C ILE A 352 20.68 -20.97 -20.26
N LEU A 353 21.92 -20.72 -19.85
CA LEU A 353 22.88 -19.93 -20.60
C LEU A 353 23.33 -20.60 -21.92
N ASP A 354 23.18 -21.93 -22.04
CA ASP A 354 23.46 -22.66 -23.29
C ASP A 354 22.53 -22.24 -24.41
N ASN A 355 21.35 -21.74 -24.04
CA ASN A 355 20.31 -21.29 -24.97
C ASN A 355 20.24 -19.76 -25.08
N LEU A 356 21.16 -19.02 -24.48
CA LEU A 356 21.18 -17.57 -24.58
C LEU A 356 21.58 -17.12 -25.98
N ALA A 357 20.74 -16.27 -26.57
CA ALA A 357 20.98 -15.65 -27.87
C ALA A 357 20.79 -14.14 -27.78
N TRP A 358 21.66 -13.39 -28.49
CA TRP A 358 21.67 -11.95 -28.42
C TRP A 358 22.22 -11.31 -29.70
N SER A 359 21.84 -10.07 -29.98
CA SER A 359 22.49 -9.23 -30.96
C SER A 359 23.75 -8.58 -30.39
N ARG A 360 24.71 -8.30 -31.23
CA ARG A 360 26.02 -7.71 -30.84
C ARG A 360 25.85 -6.37 -30.09
N GLY A 361 24.84 -5.59 -30.45
CA GLY A 361 24.55 -4.25 -29.89
C GLY A 361 23.68 -4.22 -28.64
N ALA A 362 23.06 -5.34 -28.26
CA ALA A 362 21.95 -5.41 -27.29
C ALA A 362 22.21 -4.69 -25.94
N VAL A 363 23.33 -5.00 -25.27
CA VAL A 363 23.65 -4.43 -23.97
C VAL A 363 23.89 -2.92 -24.08
N ALA A 364 24.62 -2.49 -25.11
CA ALA A 364 24.90 -1.06 -25.29
C ALA A 364 23.63 -0.27 -25.62
N ALA A 365 22.75 -0.82 -26.48
CA ALA A 365 21.47 -0.22 -26.82
C ALA A 365 20.54 -0.11 -25.60
N GLY A 366 20.43 -1.20 -24.82
CA GLY A 366 19.62 -1.21 -23.60
C GLY A 366 20.09 -0.22 -22.55
N ARG A 367 21.40 -0.16 -22.27
CA ARG A 367 21.98 0.80 -21.31
C ARG A 367 21.79 2.25 -21.76
N ARG A 368 22.01 2.57 -23.03
CA ARG A 368 21.75 3.92 -23.57
C ARG A 368 20.28 4.30 -23.43
N ALA A 369 19.36 3.40 -23.75
CA ALA A 369 17.93 3.65 -23.63
C ALA A 369 17.53 3.90 -22.17
N LEU A 370 18.01 3.08 -21.21
CA LEU A 370 17.75 3.30 -19.78
C LEU A 370 18.29 4.66 -19.31
N SER A 371 19.52 4.99 -19.66
CA SER A 371 20.14 6.26 -19.27
C SER A 371 19.43 7.48 -19.88
N ALA A 372 18.79 7.32 -21.04
CA ALA A 372 17.98 8.36 -21.69
C ALA A 372 16.53 8.46 -21.15
N GLY A 373 16.17 7.69 -20.14
CA GLY A 373 14.81 7.72 -19.58
C GLY A 373 13.76 7.00 -20.44
N ALA A 374 14.18 6.14 -21.38
CA ALA A 374 13.26 5.44 -22.28
C ALA A 374 12.23 4.62 -21.50
N PRO A 375 10.98 4.50 -21.98
CA PRO A 375 9.96 3.66 -21.36
C PRO A 375 10.33 2.17 -21.51
N ILE A 376 9.86 1.38 -20.52
CA ILE A 376 9.99 -0.07 -20.48
C ILE A 376 8.61 -0.67 -20.66
N LEU A 377 8.38 -1.35 -21.77
CA LEU A 377 7.09 -1.95 -22.14
C LEU A 377 7.11 -3.43 -21.77
N VAL A 378 6.12 -3.89 -21.01
CA VAL A 378 6.08 -5.26 -20.49
C VAL A 378 4.73 -5.93 -20.75
N ASP A 379 4.76 -7.23 -21.04
CA ASP A 379 3.59 -8.03 -21.39
C ASP A 379 2.80 -8.56 -20.19
N SER A 380 3.32 -8.41 -18.97
CA SER A 380 2.66 -8.93 -17.77
C SER A 380 2.90 -8.04 -16.55
N THR A 381 1.94 -8.01 -15.63
CA THR A 381 2.08 -7.32 -14.33
C THR A 381 3.18 -7.93 -13.47
N MET A 382 3.43 -9.24 -13.61
CA MET A 382 4.52 -9.92 -12.92
C MET A 382 5.89 -9.41 -13.38
N ALA A 383 6.10 -9.20 -14.68
CA ALA A 383 7.32 -8.60 -15.21
C ALA A 383 7.48 -7.16 -14.72
N ALA A 384 6.40 -6.37 -14.73
CA ALA A 384 6.42 -5.00 -14.21
C ALA A 384 6.81 -4.94 -12.73
N ALA A 385 6.22 -5.81 -11.90
CA ALA A 385 6.50 -5.89 -10.47
C ALA A 385 7.92 -6.36 -10.13
N GLY A 386 8.54 -7.16 -11.01
CA GLY A 386 9.91 -7.66 -10.85
C GLY A 386 10.99 -6.63 -11.21
N ILE A 387 10.65 -5.55 -11.91
CA ILE A 387 11.60 -4.49 -12.26
C ILE A 387 11.76 -3.53 -11.07
N SER A 388 13.01 -3.39 -10.57
CA SER A 388 13.31 -2.54 -9.43
C SER A 388 13.35 -1.06 -9.84
N GLY A 389 12.37 -0.28 -9.38
CA GLY A 389 12.30 1.17 -9.62
C GLY A 389 13.52 1.93 -9.09
N GLU A 390 14.12 1.46 -7.98
CA GLU A 390 15.32 2.05 -7.37
C GLU A 390 16.56 1.98 -8.29
N ARG A 391 16.56 1.07 -9.27
CA ARG A 391 17.64 0.92 -10.25
C ARG A 391 17.44 1.77 -11.51
N LEU A 392 16.27 2.38 -11.67
CA LEU A 392 15.89 3.17 -12.83
C LEU A 392 16.20 4.66 -12.59
N ALA A 393 17.48 5.01 -12.61
CA ALA A 393 17.97 6.35 -12.22
C ALA A 393 17.44 7.51 -13.08
N ALA A 394 17.04 7.26 -14.34
CA ALA A 394 16.56 8.27 -15.28
C ALA A 394 15.03 8.45 -15.29
N GLY A 395 14.32 7.92 -14.27
CA GLY A 395 12.86 8.04 -14.19
C GLY A 395 12.10 7.22 -15.24
N ASN A 396 12.69 6.14 -15.73
CA ASN A 396 12.10 5.25 -16.74
C ASN A 396 10.72 4.75 -16.28
N ARG A 397 9.72 4.92 -17.13
CA ARG A 397 8.35 4.45 -16.84
C ARG A 397 8.21 3.00 -17.25
N VAL A 398 7.72 2.13 -16.36
CA VAL A 398 7.34 0.75 -16.70
C VAL A 398 5.86 0.75 -17.07
N LEU A 399 5.53 0.31 -18.29
CA LEU A 399 4.19 0.31 -18.84
C LEU A 399 3.74 -1.12 -19.14
N CYS A 400 2.67 -1.55 -18.48
CA CYS A 400 1.96 -2.80 -18.77
C CYS A 400 0.53 -2.49 -19.17
N THR A 401 0.16 -2.76 -20.40
CA THR A 401 -1.16 -2.47 -20.97
C THR A 401 -2.11 -3.67 -20.95
N LEU A 402 -1.70 -4.81 -20.38
CA LEU A 402 -2.50 -6.05 -20.33
C LEU A 402 -3.91 -5.86 -19.72
N HIS A 403 -4.04 -4.96 -18.77
CA HIS A 403 -5.30 -4.64 -18.09
C HIS A 403 -5.87 -3.25 -18.45
N ASP A 404 -5.38 -2.65 -19.53
CA ASP A 404 -6.01 -1.44 -20.09
C ASP A 404 -7.43 -1.79 -20.58
N PRO A 405 -8.45 -0.96 -20.27
CA PRO A 405 -9.82 -1.25 -20.67
C PRO A 405 -10.00 -1.54 -22.18
N ARG A 406 -9.22 -0.87 -23.02
CA ARG A 406 -9.24 -1.03 -24.48
C ARG A 406 -8.71 -2.37 -24.95
N THR A 407 -7.88 -3.05 -24.17
CA THR A 407 -7.22 -4.31 -24.58
C THR A 407 -8.23 -5.41 -24.92
N ALA A 408 -9.35 -5.49 -24.22
CA ALA A 408 -10.38 -6.49 -24.47
C ALA A 408 -11.10 -6.24 -25.83
N GLU A 409 -11.41 -4.99 -26.11
CA GLU A 409 -12.06 -4.57 -27.36
C GLU A 409 -11.12 -4.80 -28.56
N ILE A 410 -9.84 -4.42 -28.43
CA ILE A 410 -8.80 -4.66 -29.45
C ILE A 410 -8.63 -6.16 -29.71
N ALA A 411 -8.61 -6.99 -28.65
CA ALA A 411 -8.48 -8.43 -28.77
C ALA A 411 -9.62 -9.05 -29.57
N ALA A 412 -10.85 -8.61 -29.29
CA ALA A 412 -12.03 -9.05 -30.02
C ALA A 412 -12.00 -8.59 -31.50
N ALA A 413 -11.64 -7.32 -31.75
CA ALA A 413 -11.58 -6.76 -33.09
C ALA A 413 -10.52 -7.44 -33.97
N LEU A 414 -9.38 -7.80 -33.38
CA LEU A 414 -8.26 -8.46 -34.10
C LEU A 414 -8.35 -10.01 -34.10
N GLY A 415 -9.33 -10.59 -33.40
CA GLY A 415 -9.44 -12.05 -33.26
C GLY A 415 -8.20 -12.68 -32.59
N THR A 416 -7.57 -12.00 -31.63
CA THR A 416 -6.29 -12.41 -31.06
C THR A 416 -6.34 -12.49 -29.53
N THR A 417 -5.21 -12.86 -28.90
CA THR A 417 -5.10 -12.92 -27.43
C THR A 417 -5.02 -11.52 -26.81
N ARG A 418 -5.46 -11.37 -25.55
CA ARG A 418 -5.29 -10.13 -24.81
C ARG A 418 -3.85 -9.64 -24.75
N SER A 419 -2.88 -10.56 -24.63
CA SER A 419 -1.46 -10.22 -24.59
C SER A 419 -0.96 -9.65 -25.92
N ALA A 420 -1.41 -10.17 -27.06
CA ALA A 420 -1.10 -9.61 -28.38
C ALA A 420 -1.79 -8.26 -28.57
N ALA A 421 -3.08 -8.16 -28.23
CA ALA A 421 -3.85 -6.91 -28.31
C ALA A 421 -3.25 -5.78 -27.45
N ALA A 422 -2.72 -6.12 -26.29
CA ALA A 422 -2.05 -5.15 -25.40
C ALA A 422 -0.84 -4.48 -26.08
N VAL A 423 -0.17 -5.15 -26.99
CA VAL A 423 0.98 -4.61 -27.74
C VAL A 423 0.57 -3.49 -28.70
N GLU A 424 -0.66 -3.47 -29.21
CA GLU A 424 -1.16 -2.35 -30.03
C GLU A 424 -1.09 -1.01 -29.28
N LEU A 425 -1.32 -1.04 -27.97
CA LEU A 425 -1.26 0.15 -27.13
C LEU A 425 0.17 0.63 -26.87
N TRP A 426 1.19 -0.13 -27.29
CA TRP A 426 2.58 0.27 -27.20
C TRP A 426 3.02 1.17 -28.37
N ARG A 427 2.30 1.20 -29.50
CA ARG A 427 2.69 1.96 -30.70
C ARG A 427 3.17 3.39 -30.41
N PRO A 428 2.49 4.21 -29.58
CA PRO A 428 2.93 5.58 -29.27
C PRO A 428 4.23 5.66 -28.44
N HIS A 429 4.64 4.54 -27.83
CA HIS A 429 5.77 4.47 -26.92
C HIS A 429 6.89 3.57 -27.42
N LEU A 430 6.73 2.94 -28.59
CA LEU A 430 7.59 1.85 -29.05
C LEU A 430 8.96 2.34 -29.53
N ALA A 431 8.99 3.49 -30.22
CA ALA A 431 10.25 4.01 -30.77
C ALA A 431 11.25 4.32 -29.64
N GLY A 432 12.42 3.67 -29.67
CA GLY A 432 13.46 3.83 -28.67
C GLY A 432 13.18 3.17 -27.30
N ALA A 433 12.04 2.53 -27.09
CA ALA A 433 11.68 1.83 -25.87
C ALA A 433 12.54 0.58 -25.62
N ILE A 434 12.55 0.11 -24.37
CA ILE A 434 12.93 -1.26 -24.05
C ILE A 434 11.65 -2.07 -23.95
N VAL A 435 11.59 -3.18 -24.68
CA VAL A 435 10.48 -4.12 -24.58
C VAL A 435 10.94 -5.37 -23.85
N ALA A 436 10.21 -5.76 -22.78
CA ALA A 436 10.51 -6.96 -21.99
C ALA A 436 9.28 -7.88 -21.93
N ILE A 437 9.30 -8.93 -22.74
CA ILE A 437 8.24 -9.93 -22.86
C ILE A 437 8.68 -11.20 -22.15
N GLY A 438 7.95 -11.58 -21.09
CA GLY A 438 8.30 -12.74 -20.27
C GLY A 438 7.20 -13.79 -20.17
N ASN A 439 6.00 -13.50 -20.63
CA ASN A 439 4.85 -14.38 -20.47
C ASN A 439 4.34 -14.95 -21.82
N ALA A 440 3.89 -14.10 -22.73
CA ALA A 440 3.09 -14.52 -23.87
C ALA A 440 3.86 -14.55 -25.20
N PRO A 441 4.00 -15.74 -25.85
CA PRO A 441 4.54 -15.83 -27.19
C PRO A 441 3.79 -14.97 -28.21
N THR A 442 2.48 -14.88 -28.08
CA THR A 442 1.62 -14.09 -28.97
C THR A 442 1.91 -12.58 -28.87
N ALA A 443 2.32 -12.08 -27.72
CA ALA A 443 2.77 -10.70 -27.58
C ALA A 443 4.08 -10.45 -28.36
N LEU A 444 5.01 -11.42 -28.35
CA LEU A 444 6.26 -11.31 -29.08
C LEU A 444 6.02 -11.36 -30.60
N TYR A 445 5.20 -12.27 -31.08
CA TYR A 445 4.83 -12.31 -32.51
C TYR A 445 4.18 -11.01 -32.96
N HIS A 446 3.18 -10.55 -32.21
CA HIS A 446 2.47 -9.33 -32.58
C HIS A 446 3.40 -8.09 -32.56
N LEU A 447 4.34 -8.04 -31.61
CA LEU A 447 5.39 -7.01 -31.61
C LEU A 447 6.20 -7.01 -32.91
N LEU A 448 6.63 -8.17 -33.35
CA LEU A 448 7.41 -8.32 -34.62
C LEU A 448 6.57 -7.91 -35.83
N ASP A 449 5.29 -8.28 -35.87
CA ASP A 449 4.34 -7.89 -36.92
C ASP A 449 4.16 -6.37 -36.99
N ILE A 450 3.94 -5.70 -35.88
CA ILE A 450 3.76 -4.24 -35.91
C ILE A 450 5.04 -3.49 -36.26
N ILE A 451 6.22 -3.99 -35.86
CA ILE A 451 7.52 -3.45 -36.27
C ILE A 451 7.71 -3.66 -37.78
N ALA A 452 7.36 -4.83 -38.28
CA ALA A 452 7.42 -5.14 -39.73
C ALA A 452 6.50 -4.22 -40.54
N ALA A 453 5.34 -3.85 -39.99
CA ALA A 453 4.37 -2.93 -40.58
C ALA A 453 4.73 -1.43 -40.39
N GLY A 454 5.90 -1.11 -39.83
CA GLY A 454 6.39 0.27 -39.74
C GLY A 454 6.06 1.00 -38.44
N ALA A 455 5.56 0.31 -37.44
CA ALA A 455 5.41 0.89 -36.10
C ALA A 455 6.78 1.16 -35.49
N GLY A 456 7.24 2.18 -35.07
CA GLY A 456 8.58 2.53 -34.56
C GLY A 456 9.42 1.37 -34.00
N LYS A 457 10.72 1.52 -34.04
CA LYS A 457 11.65 0.48 -33.62
C LYS A 457 12.07 0.65 -32.19
N PRO A 458 11.90 -0.36 -31.30
CA PRO A 458 12.42 -0.29 -29.93
C PRO A 458 13.97 -0.33 -29.95
N ALA A 459 14.56 0.24 -28.90
CA ALA A 459 16.00 0.21 -28.71
C ALA A 459 16.51 -1.20 -28.38
N LEU A 460 15.69 -2.01 -27.67
CA LEU A 460 16.04 -3.37 -27.27
C LEU A 460 14.78 -4.19 -27.03
N VAL A 461 14.79 -5.45 -27.47
CA VAL A 461 13.79 -6.46 -27.13
C VAL A 461 14.41 -7.52 -26.22
N LEU A 462 13.90 -7.66 -25.01
CA LEU A 462 14.19 -8.72 -24.04
C LEU A 462 13.08 -9.77 -24.16
N GLY A 463 13.27 -10.74 -25.06
CA GLY A 463 12.26 -11.71 -25.44
C GLY A 463 12.39 -13.04 -24.71
N PHE A 464 11.73 -13.19 -23.57
CA PHE A 464 11.76 -14.40 -22.74
C PHE A 464 10.36 -15.04 -22.55
N PRO A 465 9.47 -15.07 -23.58
CA PRO A 465 8.20 -15.76 -23.37
C PRO A 465 8.44 -17.23 -23.02
N VAL A 466 7.55 -17.81 -22.19
CA VAL A 466 7.61 -19.18 -21.71
C VAL A 466 6.40 -19.96 -22.17
N GLY A 467 6.56 -21.24 -22.49
CA GLY A 467 5.44 -22.12 -22.80
C GLY A 467 5.75 -23.25 -23.76
N PHE A 468 4.75 -24.10 -23.95
CA PHE A 468 4.84 -25.27 -24.80
C PHE A 468 4.42 -24.98 -26.28
N VAL A 469 3.56 -23.97 -26.46
CA VAL A 469 3.03 -23.59 -27.76
C VAL A 469 3.54 -22.20 -28.15
N GLY A 470 4.25 -22.09 -29.23
CA GLY A 470 4.70 -20.83 -29.83
C GLY A 470 5.89 -20.14 -29.16
N ALA A 471 6.32 -20.57 -27.94
CA ALA A 471 7.38 -19.86 -27.21
C ALA A 471 8.77 -20.04 -27.84
N ALA A 472 9.11 -21.25 -28.30
CA ALA A 472 10.37 -21.50 -28.94
C ALA A 472 10.42 -20.81 -30.31
N GLU A 473 9.33 -20.89 -31.05
CA GLU A 473 9.17 -20.36 -32.40
C GLU A 473 9.18 -18.82 -32.40
N ALA A 474 8.48 -18.17 -31.45
CA ALA A 474 8.48 -16.70 -31.32
C ALA A 474 9.89 -16.15 -31.02
N LYS A 475 10.66 -16.85 -30.19
CA LYS A 475 12.03 -16.48 -29.87
C LYS A 475 13.00 -16.75 -31.04
N ALA A 476 12.78 -17.78 -31.78
CA ALA A 476 13.51 -18.01 -33.07
C ALA A 476 13.18 -16.88 -34.05
N ALA A 477 11.90 -16.55 -34.23
CA ALA A 477 11.49 -15.44 -35.09
C ALA A 477 12.12 -14.11 -34.67
N LEU A 478 12.25 -13.84 -33.35
CA LEU A 478 12.95 -12.66 -32.85
C LEU A 478 14.45 -12.69 -33.27
N ALA A 479 15.12 -13.83 -33.10
CA ALA A 479 16.53 -13.96 -33.39
C ALA A 479 16.80 -13.81 -34.90
N ASP A 480 15.89 -14.28 -35.73
CA ASP A 480 15.98 -14.27 -37.21
C ASP A 480 15.36 -13.04 -37.87
N PHE A 481 14.71 -12.17 -37.05
CA PHE A 481 13.93 -11.03 -37.55
C PHE A 481 14.76 -10.03 -38.38
N GLY A 482 16.03 -9.89 -38.06
CA GLY A 482 16.93 -8.97 -38.75
C GLY A 482 16.54 -7.51 -38.57
N ARG A 483 16.46 -6.75 -39.66
CA ARG A 483 16.08 -5.32 -39.67
C ARG A 483 16.85 -4.45 -38.67
N GLY A 484 18.03 -4.93 -38.20
CA GLY A 484 18.85 -4.24 -37.19
C GLY A 484 18.18 -4.08 -35.83
N LEU A 485 17.29 -4.97 -35.43
CA LEU A 485 16.67 -5.00 -34.10
C LEU A 485 17.65 -5.58 -33.08
N ASP A 486 17.93 -4.83 -32.01
CA ASP A 486 18.72 -5.35 -30.88
C ASP A 486 17.83 -6.20 -29.97
N TYR A 487 18.36 -7.39 -29.60
CA TYR A 487 17.60 -8.32 -28.76
C TYR A 487 18.50 -9.16 -27.85
N VAL A 488 17.86 -9.68 -26.77
CA VAL A 488 18.34 -10.80 -25.95
C VAL A 488 17.21 -11.77 -25.75
N THR A 489 17.44 -13.06 -25.90
CA THR A 489 16.44 -14.12 -25.78
C THR A 489 17.05 -15.44 -25.29
N LEU A 490 16.20 -16.43 -24.95
CA LEU A 490 16.57 -17.82 -24.72
C LEU A 490 15.94 -18.71 -25.77
N LYS A 491 16.72 -19.50 -26.47
CA LYS A 491 16.19 -20.51 -27.43
C LYS A 491 15.37 -21.56 -26.67
N GLY A 492 14.38 -22.15 -27.34
CA GLY A 492 13.54 -23.21 -26.77
C GLY A 492 12.39 -22.68 -25.87
N ARG A 493 11.84 -23.53 -25.01
CA ARG A 493 10.60 -23.27 -24.25
C ARG A 493 10.79 -22.49 -22.95
N ARG A 494 12.01 -22.49 -22.39
CA ARG A 494 12.33 -21.81 -21.12
C ARG A 494 12.23 -20.29 -21.27
N GLY A 495 11.76 -19.64 -20.23
CA GLY A 495 11.56 -18.19 -20.17
C GLY A 495 10.88 -17.80 -18.87
N GLY A 496 10.16 -16.68 -18.88
CA GLY A 496 9.33 -16.26 -17.77
C GLY A 496 9.48 -14.78 -17.42
N SER A 497 8.46 -14.21 -16.79
CA SER A 497 8.43 -12.82 -16.36
C SER A 497 9.58 -12.47 -15.42
N ALA A 498 10.03 -13.41 -14.58
CA ALA A 498 11.18 -13.21 -13.70
C ALA A 498 12.48 -12.99 -14.50
N LEU A 499 12.68 -13.72 -15.60
CA LEU A 499 13.85 -13.55 -16.46
C LEU A 499 13.81 -12.23 -17.23
N ALA A 500 12.64 -11.85 -17.75
CA ALA A 500 12.46 -10.56 -18.40
C ALA A 500 12.78 -9.39 -17.46
N ALA A 501 12.26 -9.42 -16.24
CA ALA A 501 12.56 -8.42 -15.22
C ALA A 501 14.05 -8.44 -14.79
N ALA A 502 14.64 -9.62 -14.62
CA ALA A 502 16.05 -9.77 -14.27
C ALA A 502 16.96 -9.18 -15.33
N ALA A 503 16.63 -9.34 -16.62
CA ALA A 503 17.38 -8.77 -17.73
C ALA A 503 17.34 -7.23 -17.68
N VAL A 504 16.17 -6.61 -17.47
CA VAL A 504 16.06 -5.15 -17.26
C VAL A 504 16.90 -4.70 -16.07
N ASN A 505 16.78 -5.37 -14.93
CA ASN A 505 17.53 -5.05 -13.70
C ASN A 505 19.05 -5.18 -13.88
N ALA A 506 19.49 -6.13 -14.72
CA ALA A 506 20.92 -6.31 -15.05
C ALA A 506 21.46 -5.12 -15.87
N LEU A 507 20.68 -4.64 -16.84
CA LEU A 507 21.05 -3.50 -17.68
C LEU A 507 21.05 -2.18 -16.90
N ALA A 508 20.13 -2.03 -15.92
CA ALA A 508 20.00 -0.86 -15.07
C ALA A 508 21.10 -0.79 -13.98
N SER A 509 21.81 -1.89 -13.70
CA SER A 509 22.89 -1.92 -12.71
C SER A 509 24.16 -1.27 -13.29
N THR A 510 24.67 -0.26 -12.60
CA THR A 510 25.89 0.50 -12.94
C THR A 510 27.19 -0.18 -12.54
N LYS A 511 27.16 -1.41 -11.96
CA LYS A 511 28.34 -2.16 -11.51
C LYS A 511 28.57 -3.39 -12.35
#